data_c426694cd7f9b12a849ee79fdfd0dbce
#
_entry.id   c426694cd7f9b12a849ee79fdfd0dbce
#
_cell.length_a   1.000
_cell.length_b   1.000
_cell.length_c   1.000
_cell.angle_alpha   90.00
_cell.angle_beta   90.00
_cell.angle_gamma   90.00
#
_symmetry.space_group_name_H-M   'P 1'
#
loop_
_entity.id
_entity.type
_entity.pdbx_description
1 polymer ?
#
loop_
_entity_poly.entity_id
_entity_poly.type
_entity_poly.pdbx_seq_one_letter_code
_entity_poly.pdbx_strand_id
1 'polypeptide(L)'
;DRRQEVADTTEAPFASIGRIISPASKPGYISLGTGFVVGTNTIVTNNHVAESFKNAKVLNPNAKDDAWFYPGRDGSATPFGKFKVIDVAFSPNADIAVVTVGKQNDRPDGPELGEILTPFVLKKFESSDTHVTISGYPGEKNHTQWSHENDLFTSNFTDLENPLLFYDIDTTGGQSGSPIYNARFEVVGVHSNGGIKQTGNHGQRLNEVNYNFIVNRVNEEENKRLSAVPAA
;
A
#
# COMPACT_ATOMS: atom_id res chain seq x y z
N ASP A 1 21.81 8.22 1.14
CA ASP A 1 20.72 7.24 1.09
C ASP A 1 20.94 6.24 2.22
N ARG A 2 20.04 6.20 3.19
CA ARG A 2 20.11 5.33 4.37
C ARG A 2 19.23 4.08 4.25
N ARG A 3 18.49 3.96 3.14
CA ARG A 3 17.67 2.80 2.85
C ARG A 3 18.54 1.57 2.64
N GLN A 4 17.98 0.42 2.99
CA GLN A 4 18.61 -0.88 2.75
C GLN A 4 17.70 -1.74 1.89
N GLU A 5 18.28 -2.45 0.92
CA GLU A 5 17.52 -3.40 0.13
C GLU A 5 17.03 -4.56 1.00
N VAL A 6 15.77 -4.92 0.84
CA VAL A 6 15.21 -6.09 1.51
C VAL A 6 15.79 -7.36 0.90
N ALA A 7 16.47 -8.16 1.71
CA ALA A 7 17.20 -9.34 1.23
C ALA A 7 16.26 -10.45 0.77
N ASP A 8 15.15 -10.68 1.48
CA ASP A 8 14.17 -11.70 1.16
C ASP A 8 12.74 -11.14 1.23
N THR A 9 12.18 -10.82 0.07
CA THR A 9 10.82 -10.29 -0.05
C THR A 9 9.74 -11.35 0.10
N THR A 10 10.10 -12.62 0.25
CA THR A 10 9.15 -13.72 0.48
C THR A 10 8.80 -13.91 1.94
N GLU A 11 9.53 -13.25 2.84
CA GLU A 11 9.29 -13.31 4.28
C GLU A 11 8.42 -12.16 4.79
N ALA A 12 7.67 -12.41 5.89
CA ALA A 12 6.91 -11.38 6.56
C ALA A 12 7.85 -10.34 7.21
N PRO A 13 7.52 -9.04 7.21
CA PRO A 13 6.29 -8.46 6.65
C PRO A 13 6.40 -8.12 5.15
N PHE A 14 7.56 -8.30 4.55
CA PHE A 14 7.91 -7.80 3.22
C PHE A 14 7.09 -8.46 2.10
N ALA A 15 6.71 -9.72 2.27
CA ALA A 15 5.88 -10.45 1.30
C ALA A 15 4.50 -9.79 1.08
N SER A 16 3.97 -9.13 2.12
CA SER A 16 2.67 -8.46 2.08
C SER A 16 2.76 -7.00 1.60
N ILE A 17 3.92 -6.56 1.16
CA ILE A 17 4.16 -5.26 0.52
C ILE A 17 4.45 -5.50 -0.94
N GLY A 18 3.83 -4.73 -1.83
CA GLY A 18 3.95 -4.99 -3.25
C GLY A 18 4.07 -3.74 -4.11
N ARG A 19 4.56 -3.96 -5.33
CA ARG A 19 4.65 -2.96 -6.37
C ARG A 19 3.30 -2.79 -7.05
N ILE A 20 2.82 -1.56 -7.20
CA ILE A 20 1.66 -1.24 -8.04
C ILE A 20 2.16 -0.69 -9.36
N ILE A 21 1.67 -1.25 -10.46
CA ILE A 21 1.95 -0.77 -11.82
C ILE A 21 0.62 -0.51 -12.51
N SER A 22 0.50 0.70 -13.07
CA SER A 22 -0.68 1.14 -13.82
C SER A 22 -0.23 1.86 -15.08
N PRO A 23 -1.05 1.85 -16.17
CA PRO A 23 -0.75 2.69 -17.32
C PRO A 23 -0.70 4.17 -16.93
N ALA A 24 0.28 4.90 -17.47
CA ALA A 24 0.31 6.36 -17.32
C ALA A 24 -0.58 7.02 -18.37
N SER A 25 -0.86 8.32 -18.21
CA SER A 25 -1.63 9.10 -19.18
C SER A 25 -0.93 9.20 -20.54
N LYS A 26 0.40 9.18 -20.55
CA LYS A 26 1.18 9.17 -21.79
C LYS A 26 1.31 7.74 -22.30
N PRO A 27 0.89 7.43 -23.55
CA PRO A 27 1.00 6.09 -24.11
C PRO A 27 2.42 5.54 -24.06
N GLY A 28 2.55 4.26 -23.65
CA GLY A 28 3.83 3.58 -23.51
C GLY A 28 4.57 3.81 -22.19
N TYR A 29 4.02 4.65 -21.32
CA TYR A 29 4.57 4.92 -19.99
C TYR A 29 3.73 4.25 -18.90
N ILE A 30 4.35 4.01 -17.75
CA ILE A 30 3.70 3.42 -16.59
C ILE A 30 3.80 4.34 -15.38
N SER A 31 2.80 4.26 -14.51
CA SER A 31 2.81 4.83 -13.16
C SER A 31 3.19 3.76 -12.16
N LEU A 32 4.03 4.12 -11.19
CA LEU A 32 4.55 3.23 -10.18
C LEU A 32 4.13 3.68 -8.79
N GLY A 33 3.76 2.73 -7.95
CA GLY A 33 3.44 2.95 -6.55
C GLY A 33 3.75 1.72 -5.72
N THR A 34 3.43 1.81 -4.45
CA THR A 34 3.53 0.74 -3.48
C THR A 34 2.18 0.54 -2.81
N GLY A 35 1.85 -0.68 -2.45
CA GLY A 35 0.68 -1.03 -1.66
C GLY A 35 1.00 -2.15 -0.69
N PHE A 36 0.08 -2.42 0.22
CA PHE A 36 0.24 -3.50 1.21
C PHE A 36 -1.09 -4.19 1.52
N VAL A 37 -0.99 -5.47 1.84
CA VAL A 37 -2.15 -6.35 2.04
C VAL A 37 -2.80 -6.07 3.39
N VAL A 38 -4.12 -5.86 3.39
CA VAL A 38 -4.91 -5.58 4.62
C VAL A 38 -6.13 -6.48 4.79
N GLY A 39 -6.43 -7.31 3.81
CA GLY A 39 -7.58 -8.22 3.85
C GLY A 39 -7.41 -9.38 2.87
N THR A 40 -8.44 -10.20 2.72
CA THR A 40 -8.40 -11.37 1.83
C THR A 40 -8.19 -10.97 0.37
N ASN A 41 -8.81 -9.87 -0.07
CA ASN A 41 -8.70 -9.36 -1.44
C ASN A 41 -8.48 -7.85 -1.51
N THR A 42 -7.97 -7.24 -0.44
CA THR A 42 -7.79 -5.79 -0.33
C THR A 42 -6.37 -5.39 0.01
N ILE A 43 -5.94 -4.30 -0.58
CA ILE A 43 -4.69 -3.61 -0.29
C ILE A 43 -4.96 -2.13 0.00
N VAL A 44 -4.02 -1.48 0.68
CA VAL A 44 -4.02 -0.03 0.88
C VAL A 44 -2.89 0.59 0.07
N THR A 45 -3.15 1.77 -0.47
CA THR A 45 -2.19 2.66 -1.13
C THR A 45 -2.63 4.12 -0.93
N ASN A 46 -2.05 5.04 -1.68
CA ASN A 46 -2.49 6.44 -1.69
C ASN A 46 -3.59 6.70 -2.72
N ASN A 47 -4.38 7.75 -2.49
CA ASN A 47 -5.30 8.27 -3.51
C ASN A 47 -4.54 8.67 -4.77
N HIS A 48 -3.42 9.40 -4.63
CA HIS A 48 -2.69 9.87 -5.82
C HIS A 48 -2.06 8.71 -6.62
N VAL A 49 -1.73 7.58 -5.99
CA VAL A 49 -1.31 6.36 -6.73
C VAL A 49 -2.52 5.78 -7.48
N ALA A 50 -3.65 5.64 -6.80
CA ALA A 50 -4.86 5.05 -7.37
C ALA A 50 -5.52 5.94 -8.43
N GLU A 51 -5.25 7.24 -8.45
CA GLU A 51 -5.71 8.14 -9.53
C GLU A 51 -5.17 7.73 -10.90
N SER A 52 -4.01 7.08 -10.96
CA SER A 52 -3.49 6.54 -12.22
C SER A 52 -4.38 5.46 -12.83
N PHE A 53 -5.26 4.85 -12.04
CA PHE A 53 -6.21 3.82 -12.51
C PHE A 53 -7.26 4.37 -13.48
N LYS A 54 -7.40 5.68 -13.60
CA LYS A 54 -8.20 6.32 -14.67
C LYS A 54 -7.69 5.98 -16.08
N ASN A 55 -6.44 5.53 -16.18
CA ASN A 55 -5.82 5.09 -17.43
C ASN A 55 -5.86 3.57 -17.61
N ALA A 56 -6.43 2.85 -16.65
CA ALA A 56 -6.57 1.40 -16.63
C ALA A 56 -8.03 0.97 -16.75
N LYS A 57 -8.26 -0.28 -17.12
CA LYS A 57 -9.61 -0.81 -17.36
C LYS A 57 -10.55 -0.69 -16.16
N VAL A 58 -10.04 -0.73 -14.95
CA VAL A 58 -10.86 -0.64 -13.73
C VAL A 58 -11.70 0.63 -13.67
N LEU A 59 -11.15 1.79 -14.06
CA LEU A 59 -11.87 3.07 -14.09
C LEU A 59 -12.17 3.57 -15.49
N ASN A 60 -11.58 2.97 -16.52
CA ASN A 60 -11.82 3.29 -17.92
C ASN A 60 -11.96 2.00 -18.74
N PRO A 61 -13.19 1.50 -18.93
CA PRO A 61 -13.42 0.25 -19.68
C PRO A 61 -12.85 0.22 -21.09
N ASN A 62 -12.60 1.39 -21.68
CA ASN A 62 -12.01 1.51 -23.04
C ASN A 62 -10.48 1.48 -23.02
N ALA A 63 -9.83 1.47 -21.86
CA ALA A 63 -8.39 1.35 -21.75
C ALA A 63 -7.90 -0.03 -22.23
N LYS A 64 -6.66 -0.09 -22.70
CA LYS A 64 -6.06 -1.35 -23.19
C LYS A 64 -5.60 -2.25 -22.07
N ASP A 65 -5.10 -1.69 -20.98
CA ASP A 65 -4.37 -2.39 -19.95
C ASP A 65 -5.06 -2.29 -18.59
N ASP A 66 -4.78 -3.29 -17.75
CA ASP A 66 -5.17 -3.31 -16.35
C ASP A 66 -4.09 -2.66 -15.47
N ALA A 67 -4.46 -2.33 -14.24
CA ALA A 67 -3.52 -2.04 -13.17
C ALA A 67 -3.29 -3.32 -12.35
N TRP A 68 -2.06 -3.50 -11.86
CA TRP A 68 -1.63 -4.73 -11.22
C TRP A 68 -0.89 -4.47 -9.91
N PHE A 69 -1.07 -5.38 -8.97
CA PHE A 69 -0.33 -5.45 -7.71
C PHE A 69 0.56 -6.69 -7.69
N TYR A 70 1.86 -6.50 -7.40
CA TYR A 70 2.89 -7.55 -7.37
C TYR A 70 3.44 -7.68 -5.95
N PRO A 71 2.84 -8.49 -5.07
CA PRO A 71 3.35 -8.65 -3.70
C PRO A 71 4.72 -9.33 -3.69
N GLY A 72 5.60 -8.85 -2.81
CA GLY A 72 6.93 -9.42 -2.63
C GLY A 72 7.83 -9.36 -3.85
N ARG A 73 7.56 -8.45 -4.79
CA ARG A 73 8.36 -8.35 -6.02
C ARG A 73 9.83 -8.10 -5.71
N ASP A 74 10.72 -8.75 -6.45
CA ASP A 74 12.17 -8.58 -6.34
C ASP A 74 12.79 -8.49 -7.73
N GLY A 75 12.94 -7.27 -8.23
CA GLY A 75 13.40 -7.01 -9.59
C GLY A 75 12.44 -7.62 -10.63
N SER A 76 12.93 -8.53 -11.42
CA SER A 76 12.13 -9.30 -12.39
C SER A 76 11.37 -10.47 -11.76
N ALA A 77 11.74 -10.89 -10.54
CA ALA A 77 11.07 -11.99 -9.85
C ALA A 77 9.74 -11.55 -9.27
N THR A 78 8.72 -12.35 -9.49
CA THR A 78 7.37 -12.15 -8.97
C THR A 78 6.94 -13.41 -8.19
N PRO A 79 7.49 -13.62 -6.98
CA PRO A 79 7.35 -14.90 -6.27
C PRO A 79 5.90 -15.27 -5.95
N PHE A 80 5.01 -14.28 -5.83
CA PHE A 80 3.58 -14.51 -5.59
C PHE A 80 2.71 -14.14 -6.79
N GLY A 81 3.31 -13.97 -7.98
CA GLY A 81 2.58 -13.56 -9.18
C GLY A 81 2.06 -12.12 -9.11
N LYS A 82 0.91 -11.90 -9.72
CA LYS A 82 0.27 -10.60 -9.81
C LYS A 82 -1.23 -10.69 -9.59
N PHE A 83 -1.82 -9.58 -9.11
CA PHE A 83 -3.23 -9.48 -8.80
C PHE A 83 -3.81 -8.27 -9.51
N LYS A 84 -4.84 -8.50 -10.31
CA LYS A 84 -5.48 -7.42 -11.08
C LYS A 84 -6.29 -6.52 -10.17
N VAL A 85 -6.12 -5.20 -10.31
CA VAL A 85 -6.97 -4.21 -9.65
C VAL A 85 -8.37 -4.27 -10.27
N ILE A 86 -9.38 -4.51 -9.44
CA ILE A 86 -10.77 -4.66 -9.91
C ILE A 86 -11.73 -3.61 -9.35
N ASP A 87 -11.35 -2.94 -8.26
CA ASP A 87 -12.14 -1.84 -7.69
C ASP A 87 -11.25 -0.96 -6.81
N VAL A 88 -11.70 0.27 -6.53
CA VAL A 88 -11.00 1.21 -5.67
C VAL A 88 -11.98 2.11 -4.93
N ALA A 89 -11.69 2.36 -3.65
CA ALA A 89 -12.38 3.34 -2.83
C ALA A 89 -11.39 4.42 -2.40
N PHE A 90 -11.68 5.65 -2.77
CA PHE A 90 -10.87 6.82 -2.42
C PHE A 90 -11.35 7.40 -1.09
N SER A 91 -10.43 7.68 -0.16
CA SER A 91 -10.79 8.42 1.04
C SER A 91 -11.15 9.87 0.69
N PRO A 92 -12.25 10.40 1.21
CA PRO A 92 -12.58 11.82 1.02
C PRO A 92 -11.75 12.76 1.92
N ASN A 93 -11.04 12.22 2.91
CA ASN A 93 -10.39 13.00 3.97
C ASN A 93 -8.86 12.90 3.97
N ALA A 94 -8.28 11.90 3.31
CA ALA A 94 -6.86 11.62 3.37
C ALA A 94 -6.35 11.05 2.05
N ASP A 95 -5.04 11.09 1.84
CA ASP A 95 -4.37 10.47 0.68
C ASP A 95 -4.24 8.95 0.91
N ILE A 96 -5.37 8.30 1.05
CA ILE A 96 -5.51 6.85 1.28
C ILE A 96 -6.57 6.29 0.33
N ALA A 97 -6.25 5.17 -0.29
CA ALA A 97 -7.20 4.39 -1.09
C ALA A 97 -7.18 2.93 -0.65
N VAL A 98 -8.34 2.30 -0.62
CA VAL A 98 -8.48 0.85 -0.45
C VAL A 98 -8.80 0.26 -1.81
N VAL A 99 -7.96 -0.66 -2.26
CA VAL A 99 -8.00 -1.25 -3.59
C VAL A 99 -8.39 -2.71 -3.46
N THR A 100 -9.38 -3.12 -4.23
CA THR A 100 -9.79 -4.52 -4.31
C THR A 100 -9.11 -5.18 -5.49
N VAL A 101 -8.57 -6.37 -5.29
CA VAL A 101 -7.87 -7.13 -6.31
C VAL A 101 -8.57 -8.46 -6.60
N GLY A 102 -8.38 -8.97 -7.79
CA GLY A 102 -8.83 -10.29 -8.21
C GLY A 102 -7.92 -11.40 -7.69
N LYS A 103 -8.12 -12.59 -8.22
CA LYS A 103 -7.35 -13.78 -7.86
C LYS A 103 -5.98 -13.80 -8.52
N GLN A 104 -5.06 -14.57 -7.95
CA GLN A 104 -3.67 -14.68 -8.42
C GLN A 104 -3.61 -14.96 -9.92
N ASN A 105 -2.83 -14.16 -10.63
CA ASN A 105 -2.59 -14.25 -12.06
C ASN A 105 -3.87 -14.20 -12.92
N ASP A 106 -4.92 -13.56 -12.39
CA ASP A 106 -6.23 -13.45 -13.04
C ASP A 106 -6.84 -14.81 -13.42
N ARG A 107 -6.58 -15.83 -12.61
CA ARG A 107 -7.06 -17.18 -12.84
C ARG A 107 -8.30 -17.45 -12.00
N PRO A 108 -9.42 -17.90 -12.58
CA PRO A 108 -10.66 -18.14 -11.83
C PRO A 108 -10.51 -19.15 -10.69
N ASP A 109 -9.59 -20.09 -10.81
CA ASP A 109 -9.27 -21.12 -9.80
C ASP A 109 -8.07 -20.76 -8.91
N GLY A 110 -7.50 -19.57 -9.11
CA GLY A 110 -6.38 -19.09 -8.31
C GLY A 110 -6.79 -18.71 -6.88
N PRO A 111 -5.83 -18.66 -5.95
CA PRO A 111 -6.12 -18.21 -4.59
C PRO A 111 -6.37 -16.71 -4.55
N GLU A 112 -7.11 -16.29 -3.51
CA GLU A 112 -7.20 -14.90 -3.12
C GLU A 112 -5.87 -14.44 -2.48
N LEU A 113 -5.60 -13.15 -2.53
CA LEU A 113 -4.37 -12.56 -2.02
C LEU A 113 -4.09 -12.91 -0.55
N GLY A 114 -5.07 -12.75 0.32
CA GLY A 114 -4.95 -13.02 1.76
C GLY A 114 -4.99 -14.50 2.14
N GLU A 115 -5.21 -15.41 1.17
CA GLU A 115 -5.09 -16.85 1.39
C GLU A 115 -3.63 -17.33 1.31
N ILE A 116 -2.77 -16.57 0.61
CA ILE A 116 -1.35 -16.91 0.44
C ILE A 116 -0.40 -15.96 1.16
N LEU A 117 -0.88 -14.78 1.57
CA LEU A 117 -0.10 -13.77 2.30
C LEU A 117 -0.84 -13.35 3.56
N THR A 118 -0.08 -13.08 4.62
CA THR A 118 -0.64 -12.59 5.87
C THR A 118 -0.95 -11.10 5.76
N PRO A 119 -2.23 -10.67 5.90
CA PRO A 119 -2.55 -9.25 5.95
C PRO A 119 -1.87 -8.56 7.13
N PHE A 120 -1.47 -7.30 6.93
CA PHE A 120 -1.02 -6.47 8.03
C PHE A 120 -2.15 -6.22 9.04
N VAL A 121 -1.79 -6.19 10.31
CA VAL A 121 -2.67 -5.68 11.36
C VAL A 121 -2.65 -4.16 11.29
N LEU A 122 -3.84 -3.55 11.21
CA LEU A 122 -4.00 -2.11 11.27
C LEU A 122 -4.18 -1.67 12.72
N LYS A 123 -3.54 -0.58 13.10
CA LYS A 123 -3.60 -0.05 14.46
C LYS A 123 -3.76 1.46 14.41
N LYS A 124 -4.63 2.02 15.25
CA LYS A 124 -4.67 3.47 15.45
C LYS A 124 -3.34 3.93 16.06
N PHE A 125 -2.78 4.99 15.51
CA PHE A 125 -1.52 5.55 16.01
C PHE A 125 -1.66 5.99 17.47
N GLU A 126 -0.67 5.60 18.29
CA GLU A 126 -0.59 5.96 19.70
C GLU A 126 0.77 6.60 20.03
N SER A 127 0.85 7.28 21.17
CA SER A 127 2.09 7.93 21.64
C SER A 127 3.23 6.97 21.92
N SER A 128 2.96 5.67 22.06
CA SER A 128 3.97 4.62 22.20
C SER A 128 4.61 4.20 20.88
N ASP A 129 4.03 4.59 19.73
CA ASP A 129 4.56 4.29 18.39
C ASP A 129 5.68 5.28 18.02
N THR A 130 6.79 5.24 18.77
CA THR A 130 7.89 6.22 18.65
C THR A 130 8.88 5.88 17.55
N HIS A 131 8.96 4.62 17.15
CA HIS A 131 9.89 4.11 16.14
C HIS A 131 9.14 3.34 15.07
N VAL A 132 9.39 3.68 13.81
CA VAL A 132 8.67 3.09 12.67
C VAL A 132 9.63 2.71 11.55
N THR A 133 9.16 1.78 10.74
CA THR A 133 9.79 1.35 9.50
C THR A 133 8.89 1.68 8.32
N ILE A 134 9.49 2.11 7.22
CA ILE A 134 8.81 2.24 5.92
C ILE A 134 9.52 1.33 4.94
N SER A 135 8.77 0.43 4.32
CA SER A 135 9.29 -0.46 3.28
C SER A 135 8.44 -0.33 2.03
N GLY A 136 9.09 -0.18 0.88
CA GLY A 136 8.38 0.01 -0.37
C GLY A 136 9.28 -0.09 -1.59
N TYR A 137 8.76 0.37 -2.72
CA TYR A 137 9.37 0.17 -4.04
C TYR A 137 9.77 1.49 -4.68
N PRO A 138 11.00 2.02 -4.41
CA PRO A 138 11.47 3.24 -5.06
C PRO A 138 11.49 3.10 -6.59
N GLY A 139 11.10 4.15 -7.29
CA GLY A 139 11.06 4.13 -8.76
C GLY A 139 12.40 3.88 -9.42
N GLU A 140 13.48 4.41 -8.83
CA GLU A 140 14.86 4.29 -9.31
C GLU A 140 15.56 2.96 -8.97
N LYS A 141 14.91 2.06 -8.22
CA LYS A 141 15.50 0.83 -7.72
C LYS A 141 15.02 -0.44 -8.48
N ASN A 142 14.57 -0.27 -9.69
CA ASN A 142 14.25 -1.38 -10.61
C ASN A 142 13.38 -2.50 -10.00
N HIS A 143 12.26 -2.10 -9.37
CA HIS A 143 11.29 -3.01 -8.74
C HIS A 143 11.85 -3.85 -7.58
N THR A 144 12.91 -3.39 -6.93
CA THR A 144 13.39 -3.98 -5.68
C THR A 144 12.79 -3.27 -4.49
N GLN A 145 12.57 -4.00 -3.40
CA GLN A 145 12.00 -3.46 -2.16
C GLN A 145 13.11 -2.94 -1.25
N TRP A 146 12.92 -1.73 -0.72
CA TRP A 146 13.87 -1.04 0.15
C TRP A 146 13.19 -0.59 1.43
N SER A 147 13.95 -0.59 2.51
CA SER A 147 13.45 -0.33 3.86
C SER A 147 14.35 0.67 4.58
N HIS A 148 13.73 1.54 5.37
CA HIS A 148 14.43 2.45 6.28
C HIS A 148 13.58 2.65 7.54
N GLU A 149 14.23 2.60 8.71
CA GLU A 149 13.57 2.80 10.00
C GLU A 149 14.20 3.98 10.75
N ASN A 150 13.39 4.68 11.53
CA ASN A 150 13.86 5.78 12.36
C ASN A 150 12.82 6.10 13.44
N ASP A 151 13.25 6.88 14.42
CA ASP A 151 12.34 7.49 15.38
C ASP A 151 11.51 8.58 14.72
N LEU A 152 10.27 8.69 15.14
CA LEU A 152 9.38 9.78 14.70
C LEU A 152 9.73 11.07 15.41
N PHE A 153 9.50 12.22 14.74
CA PHE A 153 9.64 13.52 15.36
C PHE A 153 8.69 13.69 16.55
N THR A 154 9.16 14.32 17.61
CA THR A 154 8.38 14.55 18.83
C THR A 154 7.10 15.34 18.59
N SER A 155 7.07 16.20 17.57
CA SER A 155 5.87 16.95 17.15
C SER A 155 4.67 16.05 16.81
N ASN A 156 4.91 14.79 16.42
CA ASN A 156 3.82 13.84 16.16
C ASN A 156 3.01 13.47 17.41
N PHE A 157 3.58 13.69 18.60
CA PHE A 157 2.97 13.27 19.88
C PHE A 157 2.31 14.42 20.63
N THR A 158 2.46 15.66 20.15
CA THR A 158 1.86 16.85 20.77
C THR A 158 0.39 17.05 20.35
N ASP A 159 0.01 16.50 19.20
CA ASP A 159 -1.36 16.50 18.69
C ASP A 159 -1.66 15.15 18.04
N LEU A 160 -2.27 14.25 18.80
CA LEU A 160 -2.59 12.89 18.33
C LEU A 160 -3.75 12.86 17.33
N GLU A 161 -4.52 13.95 17.23
CA GLU A 161 -5.60 14.07 16.24
C GLU A 161 -5.10 14.58 14.88
N ASN A 162 -3.84 15.00 14.78
CA ASN A 162 -3.27 15.46 13.50
C ASN A 162 -3.36 14.31 12.46
N PRO A 163 -3.94 14.57 11.28
CA PRO A 163 -4.06 13.53 10.25
C PRO A 163 -2.76 13.13 9.60
N LEU A 164 -1.65 13.84 9.86
CA LEU A 164 -0.34 13.58 9.27
C LEU A 164 0.67 13.06 10.29
N LEU A 165 1.63 12.29 9.80
CA LEU A 165 2.85 11.89 10.48
C LEU A 165 4.07 12.47 9.74
N PHE A 166 5.05 12.97 10.50
CA PHE A 166 6.29 13.55 9.96
C PHE A 166 7.49 12.76 10.45
N TYR A 167 8.44 12.51 9.57
CA TYR A 167 9.61 11.68 9.87
C TYR A 167 10.80 12.00 8.98
N ASP A 168 11.99 11.67 9.49
CA ASP A 168 13.26 11.70 8.75
C ASP A 168 13.60 10.27 8.29
N ILE A 169 12.82 9.77 7.35
CA ILE A 169 13.02 8.47 6.72
C ILE A 169 13.18 8.69 5.23
N ASP A 170 14.25 8.16 4.65
CA ASP A 170 14.55 8.34 3.23
C ASP A 170 13.51 7.60 2.39
N THR A 171 12.88 8.34 1.49
CA THR A 171 11.93 7.82 0.50
C THR A 171 12.07 8.57 -0.81
N THR A 172 11.70 7.93 -1.90
CA THR A 172 11.67 8.55 -3.23
C THR A 172 10.37 8.18 -3.95
N GLY A 173 10.14 8.80 -5.11
CA GLY A 173 8.99 8.51 -5.94
C GLY A 173 8.86 7.01 -6.22
N GLY A 174 7.65 6.48 -6.16
CA GLY A 174 7.36 5.04 -6.22
C GLY A 174 7.10 4.40 -4.86
N GLN A 175 7.62 5.00 -3.77
CA GLN A 175 7.34 4.52 -2.40
C GLN A 175 6.00 5.01 -1.84
N SER A 176 5.31 5.89 -2.54
CA SER A 176 3.96 6.33 -2.18
C SER A 176 3.03 5.12 -1.98
N GLY A 177 2.32 5.10 -0.86
CA GLY A 177 1.46 3.99 -0.46
C GLY A 177 2.13 2.92 0.39
N SER A 178 3.43 3.08 0.70
CA SER A 178 4.14 2.17 1.60
C SER A 178 3.54 2.17 3.00
N PRO A 179 3.51 1.02 3.69
CA PRO A 179 3.09 0.98 5.08
C PRO A 179 4.13 1.66 5.98
N ILE A 180 3.62 2.39 6.98
CA ILE A 180 4.39 2.88 8.11
C ILE A 180 4.03 1.97 9.28
N TYR A 181 4.97 1.15 9.75
CA TYR A 181 4.67 0.12 10.72
C TYR A 181 5.66 0.09 11.89
N ASN A 182 5.17 -0.35 13.05
CA ASN A 182 5.96 -0.48 14.27
C ASN A 182 6.70 -1.82 14.35
N ALA A 183 7.43 -2.06 15.45
CA ALA A 183 8.22 -3.27 15.65
C ALA A 183 7.38 -4.58 15.74
N ARG A 184 6.07 -4.46 15.88
CA ARG A 184 5.13 -5.62 15.90
C ARG A 184 4.49 -5.84 14.51
N PHE A 185 4.97 -5.15 13.47
CA PHE A 185 4.39 -5.15 12.14
C PHE A 185 2.94 -4.66 12.09
N GLU A 186 2.56 -3.80 13.04
CA GLU A 186 1.28 -3.11 13.03
C GLU A 186 1.41 -1.82 12.22
N VAL A 187 0.52 -1.62 11.26
CA VAL A 187 0.52 -0.40 10.43
C VAL A 187 -0.19 0.72 11.18
N VAL A 188 0.52 1.81 11.37
CA VAL A 188 0.05 3.02 12.06
C VAL A 188 -0.07 4.24 11.13
N GLY A 189 0.33 4.10 9.88
CA GLY A 189 0.25 5.15 8.87
C GLY A 189 0.53 4.65 7.46
N VAL A 190 0.33 5.53 6.49
CA VAL A 190 0.55 5.27 5.06
C VAL A 190 1.45 6.38 4.52
N HIS A 191 2.62 6.03 4.01
CA HIS A 191 3.55 7.01 3.42
C HIS A 191 2.91 7.70 2.21
N SER A 192 3.04 9.01 2.15
CA SER A 192 2.40 9.81 1.10
C SER A 192 3.42 10.51 0.20
N ASN A 193 4.23 11.39 0.77
CA ASN A 193 5.10 12.25 -0.04
C ASN A 193 6.40 12.64 0.69
N GLY A 194 7.41 13.04 -0.12
CA GLY A 194 8.54 13.81 0.36
C GLY A 194 8.09 15.21 0.78
N GLY A 195 8.57 15.65 1.92
CA GLY A 195 8.35 17.00 2.41
C GLY A 195 9.38 17.99 1.89
N ILE A 196 9.19 19.27 2.17
CA ILE A 196 10.24 20.27 2.07
C ILE A 196 11.29 20.01 3.16
N LYS A 197 12.51 20.41 2.90
CA LYS A 197 13.68 20.17 3.80
C LYS A 197 13.43 20.44 5.29
N GLN A 198 12.51 21.34 5.61
CA GLN A 198 12.23 21.77 6.98
C GLN A 198 11.19 20.90 7.71
N THR A 199 10.39 20.15 6.99
CA THR A 199 9.29 19.35 7.57
C THR A 199 9.52 17.84 7.47
N GLY A 200 10.58 17.41 6.79
CA GLY A 200 10.82 15.99 6.53
C GLY A 200 9.78 15.39 5.56
N ASN A 201 9.82 14.08 5.44
CA ASN A 201 8.82 13.34 4.69
C ASN A 201 7.55 13.18 5.54
N HIS A 202 6.41 12.94 4.89
CA HIS A 202 5.17 12.79 5.61
C HIS A 202 4.31 11.66 5.06
N GLY A 203 3.43 11.17 5.94
CA GLY A 203 2.41 10.18 5.61
C GLY A 203 1.10 10.49 6.30
N GLN A 204 0.11 9.68 5.98
CA GLN A 204 -1.22 9.76 6.58
C GLN A 204 -1.21 8.95 7.87
N ARG A 205 -1.53 9.60 8.99
CA ARG A 205 -1.67 8.93 10.29
C ARG A 205 -2.92 8.06 10.27
N LEU A 206 -2.87 6.87 10.84
CA LEU A 206 -4.07 6.13 11.17
C LEU A 206 -4.68 6.68 12.47
N ASN A 207 -5.30 7.85 12.36
CA ASN A 207 -6.22 8.36 13.36
C ASN A 207 -7.55 7.60 13.27
N GLU A 208 -8.52 7.93 14.10
CA GLU A 208 -9.78 7.21 14.10
C GLU A 208 -10.51 7.26 12.75
N VAL A 209 -10.53 8.42 12.10
CA VAL A 209 -11.21 8.61 10.81
C VAL A 209 -10.57 7.75 9.72
N ASN A 210 -9.24 7.79 9.61
CA ASN A 210 -8.50 7.05 8.59
C ASN A 210 -8.52 5.54 8.84
N TYR A 211 -8.35 5.14 10.09
CA TYR A 211 -8.45 3.74 10.50
C TYR A 211 -9.83 3.16 10.15
N ASN A 212 -10.90 3.86 10.53
CA ASN A 212 -12.27 3.41 10.28
C ASN A 212 -12.59 3.34 8.79
N PHE A 213 -12.11 4.30 8.01
CA PHE A 213 -12.28 4.26 6.55
C PHE A 213 -11.74 2.96 5.96
N ILE A 214 -10.51 2.59 6.33
CA ILE A 214 -9.87 1.38 5.81
C ILE A 214 -10.62 0.12 6.28
N VAL A 215 -10.84 0.00 7.59
CA VAL A 215 -11.47 -1.19 8.19
C VAL A 215 -12.89 -1.40 7.65
N ASN A 216 -13.68 -0.33 7.53
CA ASN A 216 -15.03 -0.42 6.99
C ASN A 216 -15.03 -0.92 5.55
N ARG A 217 -14.11 -0.40 4.72
CA ARG A 217 -14.02 -0.83 3.31
C ARG A 217 -13.52 -2.27 3.19
N VAL A 218 -12.55 -2.67 4.00
CA VAL A 218 -12.07 -4.06 4.03
C VAL A 218 -13.21 -5.02 4.38
N ASN A 219 -14.02 -4.67 5.38
CA ASN A 219 -15.17 -5.47 5.79
C ASN A 219 -16.26 -5.53 4.71
N GLU A 220 -16.55 -4.42 4.03
CA GLU A 220 -17.48 -4.39 2.90
C GLU A 220 -17.03 -5.33 1.77
N GLU A 221 -15.77 -5.29 1.42
CA GLU A 221 -15.23 -6.15 0.36
C GLU A 221 -15.20 -7.63 0.77
N GLU A 222 -14.91 -7.92 2.02
CA GLU A 222 -15.00 -9.29 2.54
C GLU A 222 -16.42 -9.82 2.50
N ASN A 223 -17.41 -9.02 2.88
CA ASN A 223 -18.82 -9.39 2.80
C ASN A 223 -19.26 -9.64 1.36
N LYS A 224 -18.85 -8.81 0.41
CA LYS A 224 -19.13 -9.02 -1.02
C LYS A 224 -18.51 -10.33 -1.51
N ARG A 225 -17.25 -10.60 -1.14
CA ARG A 225 -16.54 -11.81 -1.51
C ARG A 225 -17.25 -13.05 -1.00
N LEU A 226 -17.65 -13.07 0.26
CA LEU A 226 -18.37 -14.19 0.87
C LEU A 226 -19.75 -14.40 0.25
N SER A 227 -20.47 -13.33 -0.11
CA SER A 227 -21.77 -13.40 -0.77
C SER A 227 -21.69 -13.91 -2.21
N ALA A 228 -20.55 -13.77 -2.87
CA ALA A 228 -20.33 -14.24 -4.24
C ALA A 228 -19.93 -15.71 -4.31
N VAL A 229 -19.64 -16.37 -3.18
CA VAL A 229 -19.33 -17.80 -3.14
C VAL A 229 -20.63 -18.58 -3.33
N PRO A 230 -20.74 -19.49 -4.35
CA PRO A 230 -21.93 -20.29 -4.54
C PRO A 230 -22.22 -21.14 -3.30
N ALA A 231 -23.52 -21.28 -2.98
CA ALA A 231 -23.93 -22.24 -1.94
C ALA A 231 -23.53 -23.65 -2.35
N ALA A 232 -22.99 -24.42 -1.41
CA ALA A 232 -22.59 -25.80 -1.63
C ALA A 232 -23.81 -26.71 -1.89
#